data_c9fc30a1bfcb0492b450cc6a4457050c
#
_entry.id   c9fc30a1bfcb0492b450cc6a4457050c
#
_cell.length_a   1.000
_cell.length_b   1.000
_cell.length_c   1.000
_cell.angle_alpha   90.00
_cell.angle_beta   90.00
_cell.angle_gamma   90.00
#
_symmetry.space_group_name_H-M   'P 1'
#
loop_
_entity.id
_entity.type
_entity.pdbx_description
1 polymer ?
#
loop_
_entity_poly.entity_id
_entity_poly.type
_entity_poly.pdbx_seq_one_letter_code
_entity_poly.pdbx_strand_id
1 'polypeptide(L)'
;SNPNLPNVFNLQTTANISFDEATRIARQQFLNKEFAMRSEDKKVKITDIKVYQEKENIVIEAQTSGEVNGTAFIKGKPFYNAEEHKIKLNVTDFNLKTKNFFQKALTVLFEGKIRRMIEKDYGIPLLDIENSSKKSMIENFNKEYVKGIKLQGNVMDLKPTQFLLSEKYITIVIDTKAQLQMNVSGLSF
;
A
#
# COMPACT_ATOMS: atom_id res chain seq x y z
N SER A 1 -21.37 -8.02 -41.03
CA SER A 1 -20.33 -7.32 -40.23
C SER A 1 -20.94 -7.03 -38.86
N ASN A 2 -20.46 -7.74 -37.86
CA ASN A 2 -20.79 -7.42 -36.48
C ASN A 2 -20.28 -6.01 -36.18
N PRO A 3 -21.12 -5.06 -35.74
CA PRO A 3 -20.61 -3.84 -35.21
C PRO A 3 -19.79 -4.22 -33.98
N ASN A 4 -18.51 -3.89 -33.98
CA ASN A 4 -17.66 -4.00 -32.82
C ASN A 4 -18.15 -3.01 -31.76
N LEU A 5 -19.18 -3.38 -31.02
CA LEU A 5 -19.57 -2.68 -29.82
C LEU A 5 -18.44 -2.89 -28.80
N PRO A 6 -17.88 -1.85 -28.24
CA PRO A 6 -16.89 -1.99 -27.18
C PRO A 6 -17.58 -2.63 -25.97
N ASN A 7 -17.35 -3.92 -25.76
CA ASN A 7 -17.83 -4.66 -24.59
C ASN A 7 -17.00 -4.34 -23.33
N VAL A 8 -16.47 -3.13 -23.26
CA VAL A 8 -15.64 -2.67 -22.14
C VAL A 8 -16.50 -1.89 -21.17
N PHE A 9 -16.44 -2.26 -19.91
CA PHE A 9 -17.07 -1.51 -18.83
C PHE A 9 -16.04 -1.19 -17.73
N ASN A 10 -16.29 -0.14 -16.97
CA ASN A 10 -15.49 0.25 -15.83
C ASN A 10 -16.20 -0.16 -14.54
N LEU A 11 -15.45 -0.79 -13.65
CA LEU A 11 -15.90 -1.17 -12.33
C LEU A 11 -15.00 -0.53 -11.29
N GLN A 12 -15.60 0.09 -10.27
CA GLN A 12 -14.87 0.60 -9.12
C GLN A 12 -15.09 -0.31 -7.92
N THR A 13 -14.00 -0.74 -7.30
CA THR A 13 -14.02 -1.55 -6.08
C THR A 13 -13.14 -0.91 -5.01
N THR A 14 -13.27 -1.36 -3.78
CA THR A 14 -12.43 -0.92 -2.66
C THR A 14 -11.78 -2.10 -1.96
N ALA A 15 -10.56 -1.89 -1.48
CA ALA A 15 -9.86 -2.82 -0.60
C ALA A 15 -9.45 -2.08 0.68
N ASN A 16 -9.60 -2.72 1.84
CA ASN A 16 -9.25 -2.17 3.13
C ASN A 16 -8.03 -2.88 3.71
N ILE A 17 -7.00 -2.11 4.06
CA ILE A 17 -5.84 -2.59 4.80
C ILE A 17 -5.89 -1.96 6.19
N SER A 18 -5.90 -2.79 7.24
CA SER A 18 -5.88 -2.27 8.61
C SER A 18 -4.53 -1.64 8.95
N PHE A 19 -4.51 -0.66 9.85
CA PHE A 19 -3.26 -0.12 10.36
C PHE A 19 -2.47 -1.13 11.21
N ASP A 20 -3.13 -2.14 11.77
CA ASP A 20 -2.45 -3.25 12.42
C ASP A 20 -1.64 -4.07 11.39
N GLU A 21 -2.20 -4.32 10.21
CA GLU A 21 -1.48 -5.00 9.12
C GLU A 21 -0.35 -4.13 8.57
N ALA A 22 -0.57 -2.84 8.38
CA ALA A 22 0.48 -1.89 7.98
C ALA A 22 1.63 -1.85 9.01
N THR A 23 1.30 -1.90 10.31
CA THR A 23 2.28 -2.00 11.42
C THR A 23 3.03 -3.32 11.37
N ARG A 24 2.35 -4.45 11.15
CA ARG A 24 2.98 -5.75 11.03
C ARG A 24 4.01 -5.77 9.89
N ILE A 25 3.67 -5.22 8.75
CA ILE A 25 4.56 -5.10 7.59
C ILE A 25 5.76 -4.20 7.92
N ALA A 26 5.54 -3.05 8.56
CA ALA A 26 6.61 -2.16 8.97
C ALA A 26 7.58 -2.84 9.96
N ARG A 27 7.05 -3.58 10.92
CA ARG A 27 7.87 -4.38 11.86
C ARG A 27 8.69 -5.44 11.13
N GLN A 28 8.11 -6.13 10.18
CA GLN A 28 8.83 -7.12 9.36
C GLN A 28 10.01 -6.49 8.59
N GLN A 29 9.83 -5.26 8.12
CA GLN A 29 10.83 -4.56 7.31
C GLN A 29 11.92 -3.88 8.13
N PHE A 30 11.60 -3.40 9.33
CA PHE A 30 12.47 -2.48 10.06
C PHE A 30 12.81 -2.88 11.50
N LEU A 31 12.03 -3.72 12.16
CA LEU A 31 12.30 -4.07 13.56
C LEU A 31 13.67 -4.70 13.70
N ASN A 32 14.46 -4.19 14.68
CA ASN A 32 15.85 -4.56 14.93
C ASN A 32 16.86 -4.18 13.82
N LYS A 33 16.41 -3.45 12.78
CA LYS A 33 17.33 -2.92 11.77
C LYS A 33 18.23 -1.87 12.38
N GLU A 34 19.51 -1.96 12.04
CA GLU A 34 20.54 -1.01 12.45
C GLU A 34 21.06 -0.24 11.24
N PHE A 35 21.41 1.02 11.45
CA PHE A 35 22.09 1.83 10.45
C PHE A 35 23.15 2.74 11.08
N ALA A 36 24.26 2.91 10.37
CA ALA A 36 25.34 3.77 10.80
C ALA A 36 24.97 5.26 10.68
N MET A 37 25.35 6.07 11.64
CA MET A 37 25.15 7.52 11.62
C MET A 37 26.34 8.24 11.01
N ARG A 38 27.40 8.44 11.76
CA ARG A 38 28.62 9.16 11.35
C ARG A 38 29.76 8.22 10.99
N SER A 39 29.82 7.09 11.67
CA SER A 39 30.83 6.05 11.51
C SER A 39 30.20 4.69 11.81
N GLU A 40 30.87 3.61 11.43
CA GLU A 40 30.34 2.24 11.57
C GLU A 40 30.11 1.82 13.03
N ASP A 41 30.82 2.43 13.99
CA ASP A 41 30.66 2.22 15.44
C ASP A 41 29.50 3.04 16.04
N LYS A 42 28.99 4.05 15.31
CA LYS A 42 27.91 4.94 15.74
C LYS A 42 26.60 4.56 15.07
N LYS A 43 25.91 3.58 15.65
CA LYS A 43 24.70 3.00 15.07
C LYS A 43 23.44 3.43 15.81
N VAL A 44 22.36 3.47 15.08
CA VAL A 44 20.99 3.57 15.59
C VAL A 44 20.27 2.27 15.26
N LYS A 45 19.54 1.73 16.24
CA LYS A 45 18.70 0.54 16.11
C LYS A 45 17.23 0.93 16.24
N ILE A 46 16.37 0.40 15.37
CA ILE A 46 14.92 0.52 15.50
C ILE A 46 14.44 -0.57 16.46
N THR A 47 13.91 -0.17 17.61
CA THR A 47 13.47 -1.07 18.69
C THR A 47 12.00 -1.35 18.71
N ASP A 48 11.18 -0.45 18.18
CA ASP A 48 9.76 -0.64 17.91
C ASP A 48 9.30 0.25 16.78
N ILE A 49 8.18 -0.12 16.15
CA ILE A 49 7.58 0.64 15.06
C ILE A 49 6.07 0.45 15.06
N LYS A 50 5.34 1.53 14.81
CA LYS A 50 3.89 1.56 14.72
C LYS A 50 3.46 2.44 13.56
N VAL A 51 2.39 2.05 12.88
CA VAL A 51 1.79 2.80 11.77
C VAL A 51 0.34 3.13 12.14
N TYR A 52 -0.05 4.38 11.95
CA TYR A 52 -1.41 4.85 12.24
C TYR A 52 -1.76 6.09 11.41
N GLN A 53 -3.02 6.49 11.47
CA GLN A 53 -3.52 7.66 10.77
C GLN A 53 -3.48 8.90 11.68
N GLU A 54 -3.09 10.03 11.11
CA GLU A 54 -3.27 11.35 11.70
C GLU A 54 -3.80 12.31 10.62
N LYS A 55 -5.09 12.65 10.70
CA LYS A 55 -5.77 13.44 9.67
C LYS A 55 -5.66 12.77 8.29
N GLU A 56 -5.06 13.47 7.31
CA GLU A 56 -4.87 12.96 5.95
C GLU A 56 -3.51 12.28 5.73
N ASN A 57 -2.76 12.04 6.79
CA ASN A 57 -1.43 11.45 6.73
C ASN A 57 -1.39 10.08 7.38
N ILE A 58 -0.49 9.26 6.87
CA ILE A 58 0.01 8.08 7.57
C ILE A 58 1.20 8.52 8.42
N VAL A 59 1.23 8.10 9.67
CA VAL A 59 2.35 8.31 10.59
C VAL A 59 3.04 6.99 10.82
N ILE A 60 4.35 6.97 10.64
CA ILE A 60 5.24 5.90 11.10
C ILE A 60 5.94 6.43 12.35
N GLU A 61 5.66 5.79 13.48
CA GLU A 61 6.29 6.05 14.77
C GLU A 61 7.36 4.99 15.00
N ALA A 62 8.63 5.39 15.03
CA ALA A 62 9.76 4.49 15.22
C ALA A 62 10.49 4.81 16.52
N GLN A 63 10.55 3.85 17.44
CA GLN A 63 11.39 3.95 18.62
C GLN A 63 12.80 3.54 18.27
N THR A 64 13.76 4.31 18.75
CA THR A 64 15.18 4.10 18.43
C THR A 64 16.05 4.05 19.67
N SER A 65 17.15 3.33 19.58
CA SER A 65 18.21 3.24 20.58
C SER A 65 19.59 3.34 19.94
N GLY A 66 20.62 3.48 20.76
CA GLY A 66 21.99 3.65 20.30
C GLY A 66 22.39 5.12 20.27
N GLU A 67 22.94 5.61 19.17
CA GLU A 67 23.37 7.02 19.08
C GLU A 67 22.19 8.01 19.16
N VAL A 68 20.99 7.59 18.73
CA VAL A 68 19.75 8.35 18.91
C VAL A 68 18.80 7.52 19.76
N ASN A 69 18.53 7.99 20.99
CA ASN A 69 17.55 7.40 21.90
C ASN A 69 16.31 8.27 21.93
N GLY A 70 15.24 7.79 21.31
CA GLY A 70 14.01 8.59 21.23
C GLY A 70 12.96 7.95 20.35
N THR A 71 11.98 8.76 19.96
CA THR A 71 10.90 8.37 19.08
C THR A 71 10.86 9.32 17.90
N ALA A 72 11.02 8.77 16.70
CA ALA A 72 10.86 9.49 15.44
C ALA A 72 9.41 9.33 14.95
N PHE A 73 8.80 10.43 14.56
CA PHE A 73 7.48 10.49 13.93
C PHE A 73 7.67 10.94 12.49
N ILE A 74 7.38 10.06 11.55
CA ILE A 74 7.51 10.30 10.12
C ILE A 74 6.10 10.36 9.55
N LYS A 75 5.69 11.52 9.01
CA LYS A 75 4.39 11.70 8.39
C LYS A 75 4.53 11.72 6.87
N GLY A 76 3.55 11.14 6.19
CA GLY A 76 3.54 11.15 4.74
C GLY A 76 2.18 10.81 4.16
N LYS A 77 2.07 11.04 2.85
CA LYS A 77 0.89 10.68 2.08
C LYS A 77 1.13 9.38 1.34
N PRO A 78 0.16 8.44 1.36
CA PRO A 78 0.28 7.20 0.60
C PRO A 78 0.16 7.46 -0.90
N PHE A 79 0.89 6.71 -1.69
CA PHE A 79 0.75 6.64 -3.14
C PHE A 79 1.02 5.23 -3.65
N TYR A 80 0.50 4.91 -4.83
CA TYR A 80 0.75 3.64 -5.48
C TYR A 80 1.97 3.73 -6.40
N ASN A 81 2.95 2.87 -6.15
CA ASN A 81 4.07 2.66 -7.05
C ASN A 81 3.74 1.45 -7.95
N ALA A 82 3.45 1.73 -9.22
CA ALA A 82 3.04 0.70 -10.18
C ALA A 82 4.18 -0.25 -10.58
N GLU A 83 5.43 0.20 -10.54
CA GLU A 83 6.58 -0.64 -10.87
C GLU A 83 6.86 -1.68 -9.79
N GLU A 84 6.68 -1.30 -8.52
CA GLU A 84 6.90 -2.18 -7.38
C GLU A 84 5.61 -2.90 -6.92
N HIS A 85 4.46 -2.56 -7.45
CA HIS A 85 3.14 -3.00 -6.98
C HIS A 85 2.95 -2.80 -5.47
N LYS A 86 3.31 -1.61 -4.98
CA LYS A 86 3.27 -1.29 -3.53
C LYS A 86 2.59 0.05 -3.26
N ILE A 87 1.94 0.13 -2.10
CA ILE A 87 1.64 1.41 -1.49
C ILE A 87 2.91 1.90 -0.81
N LYS A 88 3.40 3.03 -1.24
CA LYS A 88 4.57 3.71 -0.69
C LYS A 88 4.15 4.99 0.03
N LEU A 89 5.08 5.59 0.77
CA LEU A 89 4.84 6.80 1.53
C LEU A 89 5.74 7.93 1.01
N ASN A 90 5.11 9.02 0.59
CA ASN A 90 5.83 10.27 0.32
C ASN A 90 5.93 11.06 1.62
N VAL A 91 7.13 11.12 2.21
CA VAL A 91 7.37 11.77 3.51
C VAL A 91 7.25 13.29 3.39
N THR A 92 6.34 13.86 4.17
CA THR A 92 6.04 15.29 4.17
C THR A 92 6.50 16.02 5.43
N ASP A 93 6.63 15.29 6.56
CA ASP A 93 7.03 15.87 7.83
C ASP A 93 7.80 14.86 8.69
N PHE A 94 8.67 15.38 9.53
CA PHE A 94 9.49 14.61 10.46
C PHE A 94 9.59 15.33 11.79
N ASN A 95 9.41 14.58 12.89
CA ASN A 95 9.61 15.07 14.25
C ASN A 95 10.37 14.01 15.07
N LEU A 96 11.35 14.45 15.85
CA LEU A 96 12.13 13.60 16.77
C LEU A 96 11.90 14.05 18.20
N LYS A 97 11.33 13.17 19.03
CA LYS A 97 11.29 13.32 20.49
C LYS A 97 12.41 12.50 21.10
N THR A 98 13.35 13.14 21.77
CA THR A 98 14.51 12.49 22.37
C THR A 98 14.73 12.97 23.79
N LYS A 99 15.29 12.10 24.63
CA LYS A 99 15.70 12.41 26.00
C LYS A 99 17.05 13.11 26.08
N ASN A 100 17.85 13.02 25.03
CA ASN A 100 19.18 13.57 24.97
C ASN A 100 19.22 14.83 24.12
N PHE A 101 20.03 15.81 24.51
CA PHE A 101 20.26 17.01 23.72
C PHE A 101 21.21 16.63 22.54
N PHE A 102 20.67 16.66 21.33
CA PHE A 102 21.48 16.44 20.12
C PHE A 102 21.89 17.76 19.47
N GLN A 103 23.08 17.75 18.90
CA GLN A 103 23.47 18.82 17.99
C GLN A 103 22.52 18.81 16.78
N LYS A 104 22.14 19.99 16.33
CA LYS A 104 21.24 20.17 15.16
C LYS A 104 21.69 19.35 13.94
N ALA A 105 23.03 19.28 13.72
CA ALA A 105 23.61 18.50 12.64
C ALA A 105 23.30 17.00 12.73
N LEU A 106 23.29 16.41 13.94
CA LEU A 106 22.94 15.00 14.13
C LEU A 106 21.45 14.74 13.85
N THR A 107 20.59 15.65 14.28
CA THR A 107 19.15 15.53 13.99
C THR A 107 18.87 15.57 12.48
N VAL A 108 19.50 16.47 11.75
CA VAL A 108 19.37 16.57 10.29
C VAL A 108 19.89 15.30 9.59
N LEU A 109 21.02 14.77 10.05
CA LEU A 109 21.58 13.53 9.50
C LEU A 109 20.65 12.34 9.76
N PHE A 110 20.13 12.23 10.98
CA PHE A 110 19.18 11.17 11.36
C PHE A 110 17.89 11.25 10.55
N GLU A 111 17.28 12.44 10.45
CA GLU A 111 16.11 12.68 9.61
C GLU A 111 16.37 12.22 8.18
N GLY A 112 17.46 12.65 7.56
CA GLY A 112 17.80 12.29 6.18
C GLY A 112 17.97 10.79 5.97
N LYS A 113 18.53 10.06 6.96
CA LYS A 113 18.69 8.60 6.88
C LYS A 113 17.37 7.87 7.04
N ILE A 114 16.59 8.22 8.05
CA ILE A 114 15.32 7.53 8.31
C ILE A 114 14.28 7.84 7.22
N ARG A 115 14.22 9.07 6.72
CA ARG A 115 13.38 9.44 5.59
C ARG A 115 13.71 8.60 4.37
N ARG A 116 14.98 8.52 3.99
CA ARG A 116 15.42 7.71 2.84
C ARG A 116 15.08 6.24 3.01
N MET A 117 15.27 5.69 4.21
CA MET A 117 14.93 4.31 4.50
C MET A 117 13.42 4.04 4.37
N ILE A 118 12.57 4.94 4.87
CA ILE A 118 11.12 4.81 4.74
C ILE A 118 10.70 4.96 3.27
N GLU A 119 11.15 5.99 2.57
CA GLU A 119 10.76 6.22 1.17
C GLU A 119 11.24 5.11 0.24
N LYS A 120 12.42 4.53 0.50
CA LYS A 120 12.99 3.48 -0.33
C LYS A 120 12.46 2.09 0.05
N ASP A 121 12.50 1.75 1.32
CA ASP A 121 12.35 0.37 1.77
C ASP A 121 10.93 0.06 2.29
N TYR A 122 10.18 1.07 2.82
CA TYR A 122 8.82 0.82 3.26
C TYR A 122 7.86 0.67 2.08
N GLY A 123 7.01 -0.33 2.14
CA GLY A 123 5.96 -0.52 1.17
C GLY A 123 5.01 -1.65 1.57
N ILE A 124 3.72 -1.43 1.36
CA ILE A 124 2.68 -2.45 1.54
C ILE A 124 2.49 -3.13 0.19
N PRO A 125 2.82 -4.42 0.06
CA PRO A 125 2.71 -5.13 -1.21
C PRO A 125 1.25 -5.35 -1.59
N LEU A 126 0.89 -5.04 -2.85
CA LEU A 126 -0.46 -5.21 -3.38
C LEU A 126 -0.57 -6.31 -4.44
N LEU A 127 0.55 -6.84 -4.92
CA LEU A 127 0.55 -7.79 -6.05
C LEU A 127 -0.37 -9.00 -5.82
N ASP A 128 -0.35 -9.58 -4.64
CA ASP A 128 -1.20 -10.74 -4.31
C ASP A 128 -2.68 -10.35 -4.25
N ILE A 129 -2.99 -9.13 -3.76
CA ILE A 129 -4.36 -8.59 -3.72
C ILE A 129 -4.85 -8.35 -5.15
N GLU A 130 -4.02 -7.75 -6.01
CA GLU A 130 -4.33 -7.50 -7.42
C GLU A 130 -4.59 -8.81 -8.16
N ASN A 131 -3.72 -9.80 -8.00
CA ASN A 131 -3.85 -11.11 -8.64
C ASN A 131 -5.08 -11.88 -8.15
N SER A 132 -5.33 -11.89 -6.84
CA SER A 132 -6.50 -12.53 -6.25
C SER A 132 -7.80 -11.87 -6.70
N SER A 133 -7.83 -10.54 -6.78
CA SER A 133 -8.97 -9.77 -7.26
C SER A 133 -9.27 -10.07 -8.73
N LYS A 134 -8.25 -10.07 -9.58
CA LYS A 134 -8.39 -10.45 -11.00
C LYS A 134 -8.93 -11.86 -11.16
N LYS A 135 -8.36 -12.83 -10.44
CA LYS A 135 -8.81 -14.23 -10.47
C LYS A 135 -10.27 -14.37 -10.08
N SER A 136 -10.67 -13.75 -8.97
CA SER A 136 -12.07 -13.79 -8.50
C SER A 136 -13.04 -13.17 -9.48
N MET A 137 -12.67 -12.05 -10.11
CA MET A 137 -13.48 -11.41 -11.14
C MET A 137 -13.65 -12.31 -12.37
N ILE A 138 -12.55 -12.89 -12.87
CA ILE A 138 -12.56 -13.79 -14.03
C ILE A 138 -13.42 -15.02 -13.74
N GLU A 139 -13.27 -15.64 -12.58
CA GLU A 139 -14.09 -16.79 -12.18
C GLU A 139 -15.58 -16.46 -12.10
N ASN A 140 -15.93 -15.27 -11.59
CA ASN A 140 -17.31 -14.81 -11.54
C ASN A 140 -17.85 -14.39 -12.91
N PHE A 141 -17.03 -13.86 -13.80
CA PHE A 141 -17.44 -13.52 -15.16
C PHE A 141 -17.62 -14.75 -16.07
N ASN A 142 -16.97 -15.87 -15.76
CA ASN A 142 -17.01 -17.07 -16.60
C ASN A 142 -17.89 -18.16 -15.98
N LYS A 143 -19.17 -17.83 -15.73
CA LYS A 143 -20.17 -18.73 -15.16
C LYS A 143 -21.41 -18.85 -16.02
N GLU A 144 -22.05 -20.00 -15.97
CA GLU A 144 -23.42 -20.19 -16.42
C GLU A 144 -24.37 -19.82 -15.26
N TYR A 145 -25.05 -18.69 -15.39
CA TYR A 145 -25.95 -18.18 -14.34
C TYR A 145 -27.35 -18.74 -14.43
N VAL A 146 -27.80 -19.04 -15.65
CA VAL A 146 -29.06 -19.67 -15.94
C VAL A 146 -28.79 -20.65 -17.08
N LYS A 147 -29.50 -21.77 -17.12
CA LYS A 147 -29.41 -22.75 -18.22
C LYS A 147 -29.50 -22.08 -19.57
N GLY A 148 -28.47 -22.18 -20.39
CA GLY A 148 -28.42 -21.57 -21.70
C GLY A 148 -27.91 -20.12 -21.74
N ILE A 149 -27.61 -19.51 -20.59
CA ILE A 149 -27.01 -18.16 -20.52
C ILE A 149 -25.65 -18.24 -19.82
N LYS A 150 -24.60 -18.12 -20.61
CA LYS A 150 -23.20 -18.15 -20.14
C LYS A 150 -22.56 -16.79 -20.31
N LEU A 151 -22.00 -16.24 -19.23
CA LEU A 151 -21.14 -15.08 -19.28
C LEU A 151 -19.69 -15.51 -19.53
N GLN A 152 -19.02 -14.75 -20.37
CA GLN A 152 -17.58 -14.82 -20.57
C GLN A 152 -17.00 -13.43 -20.37
N GLY A 153 -15.91 -13.33 -19.60
CA GLY A 153 -15.31 -12.04 -19.34
C GLY A 153 -13.83 -12.13 -19.04
N ASN A 154 -13.19 -10.98 -19.18
CA ASN A 154 -11.76 -10.80 -18.89
C ASN A 154 -11.53 -9.44 -18.23
N VAL A 155 -10.54 -9.39 -17.34
CA VAL A 155 -10.04 -8.15 -16.74
C VAL A 155 -8.89 -7.64 -17.59
N MET A 156 -9.05 -6.43 -18.14
CA MET A 156 -8.05 -5.80 -19.01
C MET A 156 -7.03 -4.99 -18.21
N ASP A 157 -7.51 -4.27 -17.19
CA ASP A 157 -6.69 -3.40 -16.35
C ASP A 157 -7.27 -3.32 -14.95
N LEU A 158 -6.42 -3.24 -13.95
CA LEU A 158 -6.78 -3.06 -12.55
C LEU A 158 -5.77 -2.10 -11.94
N LYS A 159 -6.24 -0.91 -11.53
CA LYS A 159 -5.39 0.19 -11.10
C LYS A 159 -5.88 0.83 -9.81
N PRO A 160 -5.06 0.84 -8.74
CA PRO A 160 -5.29 1.70 -7.59
C PRO A 160 -5.24 3.17 -7.99
N THR A 161 -6.28 3.94 -7.65
CA THR A 161 -6.42 5.34 -8.08
C THR A 161 -6.52 6.32 -6.94
N GLN A 162 -7.01 5.89 -5.78
CA GLN A 162 -7.24 6.78 -4.65
C GLN A 162 -7.02 6.05 -3.32
N PHE A 163 -6.54 6.80 -2.32
CA PHE A 163 -6.39 6.33 -0.95
C PHE A 163 -7.25 7.19 -0.02
N LEU A 164 -8.07 6.54 0.78
CA LEU A 164 -8.88 7.15 1.82
C LEU A 164 -8.42 6.61 3.17
N LEU A 165 -8.18 7.50 4.12
CA LEU A 165 -7.71 7.13 5.44
C LEU A 165 -8.84 7.27 6.45
N SER A 166 -9.00 6.28 7.31
CA SER A 166 -9.84 6.30 8.50
C SER A 166 -9.01 5.90 9.72
N GLU A 167 -9.57 5.94 10.91
CA GLU A 167 -8.84 5.54 12.12
C GLU A 167 -8.33 4.09 12.11
N LYS A 168 -9.00 3.21 11.35
CA LYS A 168 -8.69 1.77 11.34
C LYS A 168 -8.09 1.27 10.05
N TYR A 169 -8.38 1.94 8.91
CA TYR A 169 -8.07 1.40 7.60
C TYR A 169 -7.48 2.41 6.64
N ILE A 170 -6.57 1.92 5.81
CA ILE A 170 -6.23 2.50 4.53
C ILE A 170 -7.18 1.85 3.51
N THR A 171 -8.12 2.63 2.97
CA THR A 171 -9.03 2.18 1.93
C THR A 171 -8.46 2.55 0.57
N ILE A 172 -8.29 1.56 -0.30
CA ILE A 172 -7.78 1.72 -1.64
C ILE A 172 -8.96 1.67 -2.58
N VAL A 173 -9.15 2.70 -3.40
CA VAL A 173 -10.11 2.71 -4.51
C VAL A 173 -9.39 2.15 -5.74
N ILE A 174 -9.99 1.14 -6.35
CA ILE A 174 -9.42 0.40 -7.47
C ILE A 174 -10.35 0.53 -8.67
N ASP A 175 -9.87 1.14 -9.74
CA ASP A 175 -10.56 1.19 -11.03
C ASP A 175 -10.16 -0.01 -11.86
N THR A 176 -11.14 -0.74 -12.35
CA THR A 176 -10.98 -1.95 -13.16
C THR A 176 -11.66 -1.77 -14.50
N LYS A 177 -10.93 -2.04 -15.59
CA LYS A 177 -11.50 -2.20 -16.94
C LYS A 177 -11.68 -3.67 -17.23
N ALA A 178 -12.90 -4.04 -17.61
CA ALA A 178 -13.24 -5.41 -17.93
C ALA A 178 -14.10 -5.49 -19.21
N GLN A 179 -14.06 -6.67 -19.85
CA GLN A 179 -14.92 -7.02 -20.96
C GLN A 179 -15.86 -8.13 -20.55
N LEU A 180 -17.11 -8.03 -20.92
CA LEU A 180 -18.12 -9.08 -20.74
C LEU A 180 -18.83 -9.38 -22.05
N GLN A 181 -19.05 -10.67 -22.31
CA GLN A 181 -19.85 -11.18 -23.40
C GLN A 181 -20.87 -12.17 -22.85
N MET A 182 -22.09 -12.04 -23.27
CA MET A 182 -23.15 -12.98 -22.97
C MET A 182 -23.38 -13.89 -24.15
N ASN A 183 -23.24 -15.19 -23.94
CA ASN A 183 -23.59 -16.21 -24.93
C ASN A 183 -24.92 -16.87 -24.54
N VAL A 184 -25.87 -16.86 -25.44
CA VAL A 184 -27.20 -17.43 -25.22
C VAL A 184 -27.36 -18.62 -26.16
N SER A 185 -27.71 -19.78 -25.60
CA SER A 185 -27.96 -21.00 -26.37
C SER A 185 -29.11 -21.83 -25.74
N GLY A 186 -29.76 -22.63 -26.54
CA GLY A 186 -30.74 -23.58 -26.03
C GLY A 186 -31.99 -22.97 -25.41
N LEU A 187 -32.42 -21.81 -25.88
CA LEU A 187 -33.70 -21.22 -25.48
C LEU A 187 -34.84 -22.10 -26.00
N SER A 188 -35.66 -22.62 -25.09
CA SER A 188 -36.94 -23.32 -25.42
C SER A 188 -38.08 -22.34 -25.21
N PHE A 189 -38.95 -22.28 -26.20
CA PHE A 189 -40.19 -21.52 -26.16
C PHE A 189 -41.35 -22.41 -25.73
#